data_29cb210427fb1284ffd440afb60b84c0
#
_entry.id   29cb210427fb1284ffd440afb60b84c0
#
_cell.length_a   1.000
_cell.length_b   1.000
_cell.length_c   1.000
_cell.angle_alpha   90.00
_cell.angle_beta   90.00
_cell.angle_gamma   90.00
#
_symmetry.space_group_name_H-M   'P 1'
#
loop_
_entity.id
_entity.type
_entity.pdbx_description
1 polymer ?
#
loop_
_entity_poly.entity_id
_entity_poly.type
_entity_poly.pdbx_seq_one_letter_code
_entity_poly.pdbx_strand_id
1 'polypeptide(L)'
;MGKISKAVRGVADIYNGASLIVRIIVGLIIGTVLALTMPHVTWIGEFGTLFVSALKAVAPILVFVLVASALAQGTSKLDRRFGTVLFLYLFTTFLAAVVAVLTSRLFPQTLSLGKAAKADVVPQGLSEVIQTLLTNIVANPIQAIIDGNYICILMWACLFGLAMKSIANESSKAFMANVADAVSQVIRWVINLAPFGIMGLVFTNVADNGLSAFTKYGSLLLLLVGTMLLMVLVFGPLVIFIFLRRNPYPLVYLCFKESGLTAFFTRSSAANIPVNMQLCEKLGLDKDMYSVPIPLGATINMNGAAITITIMAMAAANTLGIQISLPAAILLSVVSALGACGASGVAGGSLLLIPMACSLFGISNDIAMQVVGVGFIIGVIQDSVETCLNSASDVEFAATAEYHAWLKQGRQLPAFMYSKKERAKLGIEA
;
A
#
# COMPACT_ATOMS: atom_id res chain seq x y z
N MET A 1 -5.61 -47.78 4.74
CA MET A 1 -6.04 -46.42 4.33
C MET A 1 -6.32 -45.42 5.50
N GLY A 2 -6.78 -45.86 6.70
CA GLY A 2 -7.20 -44.97 7.78
C GLY A 2 -6.10 -44.17 8.51
N LYS A 3 -4.86 -44.67 8.65
CA LYS A 3 -3.77 -43.96 9.36
C LYS A 3 -3.16 -42.79 8.53
N ILE A 4 -2.98 -42.97 7.22
CA ILE A 4 -2.47 -41.92 6.31
C ILE A 4 -3.49 -40.78 6.20
N SER A 5 -4.79 -41.09 6.10
CA SER A 5 -5.87 -40.09 6.06
C SER A 5 -5.93 -39.26 7.37
N LYS A 6 -5.71 -39.85 8.55
CA LYS A 6 -5.65 -39.10 9.82
C LYS A 6 -4.41 -38.23 9.94
N ALA A 7 -3.24 -38.71 9.51
CA ALA A 7 -2.01 -37.90 9.50
C ALA A 7 -2.11 -36.71 8.55
N VAL A 8 -2.64 -36.93 7.34
CA VAL A 8 -2.86 -35.84 6.35
C VAL A 8 -3.87 -34.81 6.85
N ARG A 9 -4.97 -35.24 7.49
CA ARG A 9 -5.93 -34.31 8.11
C ARG A 9 -5.29 -33.52 9.27
N GLY A 10 -4.52 -34.18 10.13
CA GLY A 10 -3.82 -33.48 11.23
C GLY A 10 -2.82 -32.42 10.72
N VAL A 11 -2.08 -32.71 9.65
CA VAL A 11 -1.19 -31.72 9.01
C VAL A 11 -1.99 -30.58 8.37
N ALA A 12 -3.08 -30.89 7.69
CA ALA A 12 -3.97 -29.88 7.09
C ALA A 12 -4.60 -28.99 8.16
N ASP A 13 -5.03 -29.55 9.29
CA ASP A 13 -5.61 -28.80 10.39
C ASP A 13 -4.58 -27.87 11.06
N ILE A 14 -3.35 -28.32 11.26
CA ILE A 14 -2.25 -27.50 11.75
C ILE A 14 -1.92 -26.38 10.76
N TYR A 15 -1.84 -26.71 9.47
CA TYR A 15 -1.57 -25.73 8.41
C TYR A 15 -2.66 -24.67 8.34
N ASN A 16 -3.94 -25.06 8.35
CA ASN A 16 -5.08 -24.13 8.27
C ASN A 16 -5.27 -23.33 9.56
N GLY A 17 -4.86 -23.86 10.72
CA GLY A 17 -4.88 -23.14 12.00
C GLY A 17 -3.76 -22.11 12.14
N ALA A 18 -2.67 -22.22 11.36
CA ALA A 18 -1.57 -21.27 11.38
C ALA A 18 -1.92 -19.99 10.61
N SER A 19 -1.48 -18.83 11.12
CA SER A 19 -1.64 -17.56 10.40
C SER A 19 -0.90 -17.58 9.06
N LEU A 20 -1.39 -16.79 8.08
CA LEU A 20 -0.75 -16.67 6.76
C LEU A 20 0.73 -16.27 6.88
N ILE A 21 1.05 -15.39 7.83
CA ILE A 21 2.42 -14.94 8.12
C ILE A 21 3.33 -16.13 8.46
N VAL A 22 2.91 -16.98 9.41
CA VAL A 22 3.67 -18.17 9.81
C VAL A 22 3.87 -19.10 8.63
N ARG A 23 2.84 -19.34 7.83
CA ARG A 23 2.93 -20.18 6.62
C ARG A 23 3.91 -19.61 5.60
N ILE A 24 3.94 -18.29 5.39
CA ILE A 24 4.89 -17.61 4.50
C ILE A 24 6.33 -17.76 5.03
N ILE A 25 6.57 -17.53 6.32
CA ILE A 25 7.90 -17.70 6.92
C ILE A 25 8.40 -19.14 6.76
N VAL A 26 7.54 -20.12 6.99
CA VAL A 26 7.87 -21.55 6.77
C VAL A 26 8.20 -21.79 5.29
N GLY A 27 7.41 -21.26 4.35
CA GLY A 27 7.69 -21.35 2.92
C GLY A 27 9.04 -20.74 2.53
N LEU A 28 9.37 -19.58 3.08
CA LEU A 28 10.66 -18.90 2.88
C LEU A 28 11.83 -19.76 3.38
N ILE A 29 11.73 -20.33 4.59
CA ILE A 29 12.76 -21.19 5.16
C ILE A 29 12.93 -22.44 4.29
N ILE A 30 11.84 -23.11 3.93
CA ILE A 30 11.88 -24.32 3.10
C ILE A 30 12.50 -24.00 1.73
N GLY A 31 12.09 -22.91 1.06
CA GLY A 31 12.63 -22.47 -0.22
C GLY A 31 14.14 -22.22 -0.15
N THR A 32 14.61 -21.56 0.92
CA THR A 32 16.03 -21.30 1.15
C THR A 32 16.81 -22.61 1.36
N VAL A 33 16.33 -23.51 2.22
CA VAL A 33 16.99 -24.80 2.50
C VAL A 33 17.07 -25.64 1.22
N LEU A 34 15.98 -25.75 0.47
CA LEU A 34 15.93 -26.48 -0.79
C LEU A 34 16.88 -25.89 -1.84
N ALA A 35 16.99 -24.57 -1.96
CA ALA A 35 17.91 -23.91 -2.86
C ALA A 35 19.40 -24.20 -2.53
N LEU A 36 19.73 -24.28 -1.24
CA LEU A 36 21.09 -24.57 -0.79
C LEU A 36 21.45 -26.05 -0.91
N THR A 37 20.49 -26.96 -0.71
CA THR A 37 20.73 -28.41 -0.69
C THR A 37 20.48 -29.08 -2.03
N MET A 38 19.53 -28.59 -2.81
CA MET A 38 19.06 -29.18 -4.06
C MET A 38 18.87 -28.14 -5.16
N PRO A 39 19.85 -27.31 -5.51
CA PRO A 39 19.69 -26.19 -6.48
C PRO A 39 19.27 -26.65 -7.89
N HIS A 40 19.49 -27.92 -8.22
CA HIS A 40 19.15 -28.49 -9.53
C HIS A 40 17.67 -28.86 -9.68
N VAL A 41 16.87 -28.83 -8.61
CA VAL A 41 15.44 -29.20 -8.63
C VAL A 41 14.60 -28.01 -9.05
N THR A 42 14.80 -27.55 -10.29
CA THR A 42 14.25 -26.27 -10.83
C THR A 42 12.72 -26.18 -10.80
N TRP A 43 11.98 -27.31 -10.83
CA TRP A 43 10.52 -27.29 -10.82
C TRP A 43 9.92 -26.66 -9.56
N ILE A 44 10.68 -26.54 -8.47
CA ILE A 44 10.26 -25.84 -7.24
C ILE A 44 10.04 -24.35 -7.56
N GLY A 45 10.85 -23.76 -8.44
CA GLY A 45 10.70 -22.39 -8.91
C GLY A 45 9.37 -22.13 -9.61
N GLU A 46 8.77 -23.15 -10.23
CA GLU A 46 7.49 -23.01 -10.95
C GLU A 46 6.34 -22.57 -10.05
N PHE A 47 6.37 -22.92 -8.76
CA PHE A 47 5.37 -22.38 -7.80
C PHE A 47 5.45 -20.86 -7.70
N GLY A 48 6.67 -20.31 -7.74
CA GLY A 48 6.88 -18.87 -7.77
C GLY A 48 6.35 -18.24 -9.07
N THR A 49 6.69 -18.84 -10.19
CA THR A 49 6.23 -18.41 -11.52
C THR A 49 4.70 -18.42 -11.63
N LEU A 50 4.05 -19.50 -11.19
CA LEU A 50 2.59 -19.63 -11.19
C LEU A 50 1.93 -18.58 -10.29
N PHE A 51 2.48 -18.34 -9.11
CA PHE A 51 1.97 -17.34 -8.17
C PHE A 51 2.02 -15.93 -8.77
N VAL A 52 3.18 -15.52 -9.30
CA VAL A 52 3.35 -14.21 -9.95
C VAL A 52 2.46 -14.08 -11.18
N SER A 53 2.32 -15.13 -11.98
CA SER A 53 1.43 -15.15 -13.16
C SER A 53 -0.04 -14.99 -12.77
N ALA A 54 -0.48 -15.62 -11.68
CA ALA A 54 -1.85 -15.46 -11.18
C ALA A 54 -2.11 -14.01 -10.72
N LEU A 55 -1.14 -13.40 -10.03
CA LEU A 55 -1.21 -11.98 -9.63
C LEU A 55 -1.26 -11.06 -10.85
N LYS A 56 -0.37 -11.29 -11.84
CA LYS A 56 -0.31 -10.54 -13.10
C LYS A 56 -1.65 -10.58 -13.85
N ALA A 57 -2.32 -11.73 -13.87
CA ALA A 57 -3.59 -11.89 -14.55
C ALA A 57 -4.74 -11.07 -13.93
N VAL A 58 -4.76 -10.92 -12.60
CA VAL A 58 -5.87 -10.28 -11.89
C VAL A 58 -5.60 -8.79 -11.60
N ALA A 59 -4.35 -8.37 -11.48
CA ALA A 59 -3.97 -7.02 -11.10
C ALA A 59 -4.58 -5.90 -11.96
N PRO A 60 -4.61 -5.98 -13.31
CA PRO A 60 -5.22 -4.94 -14.15
C PRO A 60 -6.70 -4.70 -13.85
N ILE A 61 -7.46 -5.79 -13.72
CA ILE A 61 -8.90 -5.75 -13.40
C ILE A 61 -9.11 -5.19 -12.00
N LEU A 62 -8.30 -5.63 -11.04
CA LEU A 62 -8.35 -5.15 -9.66
C LEU A 62 -8.18 -3.62 -9.61
N VAL A 63 -7.14 -3.08 -10.23
CA VAL A 63 -6.86 -1.63 -10.23
C VAL A 63 -8.03 -0.86 -10.83
N PHE A 64 -8.55 -1.29 -11.99
CA PHE A 64 -9.69 -0.63 -12.62
C PHE A 64 -10.91 -0.60 -11.70
N VAL A 65 -11.32 -1.75 -11.19
CA VAL A 65 -12.56 -1.89 -10.42
C VAL A 65 -12.49 -1.17 -9.08
N LEU A 66 -11.35 -1.26 -8.37
CA LEU A 66 -11.20 -0.61 -7.06
C LEU A 66 -11.19 0.90 -7.17
N VAL A 67 -10.42 1.48 -8.10
CA VAL A 67 -10.34 2.93 -8.30
C VAL A 67 -11.69 3.48 -8.76
N ALA A 68 -12.33 2.82 -9.73
CA ALA A 68 -13.65 3.22 -10.22
C ALA A 68 -14.71 3.16 -9.12
N SER A 69 -14.75 2.09 -8.32
CA SER A 69 -15.68 1.94 -7.21
C SER A 69 -15.45 2.98 -6.12
N ALA A 70 -14.21 3.21 -5.71
CA ALA A 70 -13.87 4.20 -4.69
C ALA A 70 -14.33 5.61 -5.08
N LEU A 71 -14.10 6.03 -6.34
CA LEU A 71 -14.52 7.33 -6.84
C LEU A 71 -16.04 7.46 -7.01
N ALA A 72 -16.72 6.39 -7.44
CA ALA A 72 -18.16 6.40 -7.61
C ALA A 72 -18.92 6.56 -6.28
N GLN A 73 -18.36 6.07 -5.17
CA GLN A 73 -18.99 6.12 -3.86
C GLN A 73 -18.78 7.43 -3.11
N GLY A 74 -17.98 8.36 -3.64
CA GLY A 74 -17.73 9.65 -3.01
C GLY A 74 -19.03 10.42 -2.72
N THR A 75 -19.24 10.82 -1.45
CA THR A 75 -20.45 11.51 -0.97
C THR A 75 -20.58 12.94 -1.49
N SER A 76 -21.83 13.42 -1.70
CA SER A 76 -22.13 14.74 -2.24
C SER A 76 -22.44 15.82 -1.19
N LYS A 77 -22.66 15.43 0.09
CA LYS A 77 -22.92 16.39 1.17
C LYS A 77 -21.72 16.42 2.12
N LEU A 78 -20.87 17.44 1.99
CA LEU A 78 -19.61 17.54 2.68
C LEU A 78 -19.60 18.76 3.61
N ASP A 79 -19.54 18.53 4.91
CA ASP A 79 -19.10 19.53 5.87
C ASP A 79 -17.66 19.98 5.54
N ARG A 80 -17.31 21.23 5.84
CA ARG A 80 -15.97 21.79 5.62
C ARG A 80 -14.86 20.96 6.31
N ARG A 81 -15.17 20.33 7.47
CA ARG A 81 -14.27 19.43 8.19
C ARG A 81 -13.90 18.21 7.35
N PHE A 82 -14.87 17.59 6.68
CA PHE A 82 -14.63 16.48 5.78
C PHE A 82 -13.68 16.86 4.62
N GLY A 83 -13.89 18.02 4.00
CA GLY A 83 -12.97 18.52 2.96
C GLY A 83 -11.54 18.67 3.49
N THR A 84 -11.36 19.07 4.76
CA THR A 84 -10.04 19.13 5.40
C THR A 84 -9.43 17.73 5.60
N VAL A 85 -10.23 16.74 6.03
CA VAL A 85 -9.75 15.35 6.16
C VAL A 85 -9.31 14.80 4.82
N LEU A 86 -10.15 14.94 3.79
CA LEU A 86 -9.83 14.48 2.45
C LEU A 86 -8.56 15.13 1.91
N PHE A 87 -8.40 16.44 2.12
CA PHE A 87 -7.16 17.14 1.76
C PHE A 87 -5.96 16.55 2.50
N LEU A 88 -6.05 16.31 3.81
CA LEU A 88 -4.98 15.74 4.61
C LEU A 88 -4.60 14.33 4.11
N TYR A 89 -5.58 13.47 3.84
CA TYR A 89 -5.34 12.13 3.31
C TYR A 89 -4.55 12.16 1.99
N LEU A 90 -5.03 12.92 1.03
CA LEU A 90 -4.38 13.01 -0.29
C LEU A 90 -3.02 13.71 -0.22
N PHE A 91 -2.94 14.80 0.53
CA PHE A 91 -1.70 15.56 0.70
C PHE A 91 -0.60 14.73 1.38
N THR A 92 -0.94 14.03 2.47
CA THR A 92 0.06 13.21 3.18
C THR A 92 0.45 11.97 2.41
N THR A 93 -0.47 11.38 1.63
CA THR A 93 -0.14 10.28 0.70
C THR A 93 0.83 10.76 -0.39
N PHE A 94 0.61 11.94 -0.97
CA PHE A 94 1.56 12.54 -1.91
C PHE A 94 2.90 12.89 -1.22
N LEU A 95 2.87 13.49 -0.03
CA LEU A 95 4.06 13.81 0.74
C LEU A 95 4.88 12.55 1.05
N ALA A 96 4.22 11.45 1.38
CA ALA A 96 4.86 10.16 1.64
C ALA A 96 5.61 9.64 0.40
N ALA A 97 5.02 9.76 -0.80
CA ALA A 97 5.69 9.43 -2.05
C ALA A 97 6.89 10.35 -2.34
N VAL A 98 6.79 11.66 -2.05
CA VAL A 98 7.92 12.60 -2.19
C VAL A 98 9.06 12.23 -1.23
N VAL A 99 8.75 11.93 0.03
CA VAL A 99 9.75 11.47 1.02
C VAL A 99 10.40 10.17 0.55
N ALA A 100 9.62 9.25 -0.03
CA ALA A 100 10.12 8.00 -0.59
C ALA A 100 11.09 8.23 -1.76
N VAL A 101 10.83 9.18 -2.64
CA VAL A 101 11.77 9.60 -3.70
C VAL A 101 13.07 10.13 -3.09
N LEU A 102 12.96 11.01 -2.10
CA LEU A 102 14.14 11.62 -1.45
C LEU A 102 15.00 10.55 -0.76
N THR A 103 14.39 9.67 0.02
CA THR A 103 15.11 8.58 0.72
C THR A 103 15.72 7.58 -0.26
N SER A 104 15.02 7.24 -1.37
CA SER A 104 15.56 6.37 -2.42
C SER A 104 16.74 6.99 -3.17
N ARG A 105 16.79 8.32 -3.31
CA ARG A 105 17.95 9.02 -3.90
C ARG A 105 19.14 9.08 -2.95
N LEU A 106 18.87 9.24 -1.65
CA LEU A 106 19.91 9.26 -0.62
C LEU A 106 20.51 7.86 -0.38
N PHE A 107 19.67 6.83 -0.47
CA PHE A 107 20.04 5.43 -0.23
C PHE A 107 19.60 4.54 -1.39
N PRO A 108 20.26 4.65 -2.57
CA PRO A 108 19.86 3.87 -3.74
C PRO A 108 19.91 2.37 -3.48
N GLN A 109 18.83 1.68 -3.81
CA GLN A 109 18.72 0.23 -3.69
C GLN A 109 18.71 -0.43 -5.06
N THR A 110 19.22 -1.67 -5.12
CA THR A 110 19.14 -2.54 -6.29
C THR A 110 18.52 -3.87 -5.91
N LEU A 111 17.79 -4.46 -6.85
CA LEU A 111 17.08 -5.72 -6.67
C LEU A 111 17.86 -6.87 -7.31
N SER A 112 17.71 -8.08 -6.78
CA SER A 112 18.13 -9.29 -7.46
C SER A 112 16.99 -9.76 -8.37
N LEU A 113 17.03 -9.34 -9.63
CA LEU A 113 16.10 -9.76 -10.68
C LEU A 113 16.72 -10.91 -11.50
N GLY A 114 15.89 -11.71 -12.17
CA GLY A 114 16.34 -12.80 -13.03
C GLY A 114 17.22 -12.31 -14.21
N LYS A 115 18.04 -13.21 -14.77
CA LYS A 115 19.05 -12.90 -15.81
C LYS A 115 18.52 -12.24 -17.10
N ALA A 116 17.22 -12.26 -17.35
CA ALA A 116 16.58 -11.68 -18.53
C ALA A 116 16.12 -10.22 -18.35
N ALA A 117 16.35 -9.60 -17.19
CA ALA A 117 15.90 -8.25 -16.92
C ALA A 117 16.74 -7.22 -17.69
N LYS A 118 16.26 -6.81 -18.86
CA LYS A 118 16.77 -5.66 -19.62
C LYS A 118 15.61 -4.68 -19.83
N ALA A 119 15.87 -3.38 -19.72
CA ALA A 119 14.89 -2.39 -20.11
C ALA A 119 14.72 -2.39 -21.62
N ASP A 120 13.50 -2.52 -22.11
CA ASP A 120 13.21 -2.54 -23.56
C ASP A 120 13.46 -1.17 -24.19
N VAL A 121 13.18 -0.08 -23.46
CA VAL A 121 13.48 1.30 -23.86
C VAL A 121 13.78 2.10 -22.59
N VAL A 122 14.87 2.86 -22.59
CA VAL A 122 15.19 3.80 -21.51
C VAL A 122 14.81 5.20 -22.00
N PRO A 123 13.75 5.84 -21.45
CA PRO A 123 13.43 7.21 -21.80
C PRO A 123 14.60 8.14 -21.49
N GLN A 124 15.11 8.85 -22.50
CA GLN A 124 16.33 9.68 -22.36
C GLN A 124 16.03 11.11 -21.89
N GLY A 125 14.77 11.51 -21.81
CA GLY A 125 14.40 12.86 -21.41
C GLY A 125 12.96 13.03 -20.92
N LEU A 126 12.71 14.18 -20.28
CA LEU A 126 11.38 14.55 -19.79
C LEU A 126 10.32 14.54 -20.90
N SER A 127 10.70 14.99 -22.11
CA SER A 127 9.80 15.03 -23.27
C SER A 127 9.29 13.64 -23.64
N GLU A 128 10.16 12.63 -23.63
CA GLU A 128 9.78 11.24 -23.93
C GLU A 128 8.89 10.64 -22.85
N VAL A 129 9.19 10.92 -21.57
CA VAL A 129 8.33 10.48 -20.46
C VAL A 129 6.93 11.09 -20.57
N ILE A 130 6.84 12.40 -20.86
CA ILE A 130 5.55 13.08 -21.04
C ILE A 130 4.82 12.54 -22.27
N GLN A 131 5.51 12.34 -23.38
CA GLN A 131 4.93 11.79 -24.61
C GLN A 131 4.42 10.36 -24.38
N THR A 132 5.18 9.51 -23.74
CA THR A 132 4.77 8.15 -23.37
C THR A 132 3.53 8.15 -22.48
N LEU A 133 3.48 9.06 -21.49
CA LEU A 133 2.30 9.23 -20.64
C LEU A 133 1.07 9.65 -21.44
N LEU A 134 1.20 10.70 -22.28
CA LEU A 134 0.07 11.21 -23.06
C LEU A 134 -0.46 10.15 -24.04
N THR A 135 0.44 9.39 -24.64
CA THR A 135 0.06 8.30 -25.55
C THR A 135 -0.64 7.16 -24.82
N ASN A 136 -0.10 6.80 -23.65
CA ASN A 136 -0.66 5.70 -22.83
C ASN A 136 -2.02 6.06 -22.23
N ILE A 137 -2.23 7.31 -21.83
CA ILE A 137 -3.47 7.76 -21.17
C ILE A 137 -4.71 7.56 -22.08
N VAL A 138 -4.57 7.78 -23.41
CA VAL A 138 -5.70 7.72 -24.35
C VAL A 138 -5.82 6.40 -25.10
N ALA A 139 -5.09 5.37 -24.70
CA ALA A 139 -5.18 4.05 -25.32
C ALA A 139 -6.56 3.39 -25.07
N ASN A 140 -6.87 2.35 -25.84
CA ASN A 140 -8.11 1.60 -25.67
C ASN A 140 -8.13 0.92 -24.29
N PRO A 141 -9.19 1.10 -23.46
CA PRO A 141 -9.23 0.57 -22.10
C PRO A 141 -9.19 -0.96 -22.06
N ILE A 142 -9.81 -1.66 -23.00
CA ILE A 142 -9.80 -3.13 -23.06
C ILE A 142 -8.39 -3.61 -23.39
N GLN A 143 -7.75 -3.01 -24.39
CA GLN A 143 -6.38 -3.33 -24.77
C GLN A 143 -5.42 -3.02 -23.61
N ALA A 144 -5.63 -1.93 -22.90
CA ALA A 144 -4.83 -1.56 -21.74
C ALA A 144 -4.90 -2.62 -20.61
N ILE A 145 -6.06 -3.25 -20.40
CA ILE A 145 -6.21 -4.34 -19.43
C ILE A 145 -5.44 -5.58 -19.90
N ILE A 146 -5.51 -5.91 -21.18
CA ILE A 146 -4.80 -7.06 -21.78
C ILE A 146 -3.28 -6.87 -21.68
N ASP A 147 -2.79 -5.68 -22.05
CA ASP A 147 -1.36 -5.38 -22.09
C ASP A 147 -0.78 -4.99 -20.72
N GLY A 148 -1.64 -4.80 -19.70
CA GLY A 148 -1.20 -4.31 -18.39
C GLY A 148 -0.70 -2.85 -18.42
N ASN A 149 -1.30 -1.99 -19.28
CA ASN A 149 -1.01 -0.55 -19.32
C ASN A 149 -1.72 0.15 -18.17
N TYR A 150 -1.11 0.14 -16.98
CA TYR A 150 -1.71 0.63 -15.74
C TYR A 150 -2.01 2.13 -15.75
N ILE A 151 -1.27 2.94 -16.49
CA ILE A 151 -1.54 4.39 -16.61
C ILE A 151 -2.88 4.61 -17.30
N CYS A 152 -3.10 3.93 -18.41
CA CYS A 152 -4.36 3.95 -19.13
C CYS A 152 -5.53 3.40 -18.28
N ILE A 153 -5.29 2.25 -17.62
CA ILE A 153 -6.26 1.62 -16.71
C ILE A 153 -6.68 2.59 -15.61
N LEU A 154 -5.71 3.25 -14.95
CA LEU A 154 -5.97 4.22 -13.89
C LEU A 154 -6.79 5.42 -14.41
N MET A 155 -6.41 5.97 -15.57
CA MET A 155 -7.14 7.10 -16.18
C MET A 155 -8.59 6.73 -16.47
N TRP A 156 -8.83 5.59 -17.15
CA TRP A 156 -10.20 5.17 -17.45
C TRP A 156 -10.99 4.81 -16.20
N ALA A 157 -10.34 4.22 -15.18
CA ALA A 157 -10.97 3.98 -13.89
C ALA A 157 -11.40 5.27 -13.20
N CYS A 158 -10.56 6.31 -13.26
CA CYS A 158 -10.90 7.64 -12.72
C CYS A 158 -12.07 8.27 -13.48
N LEU A 159 -12.01 8.29 -14.81
CA LEU A 159 -13.10 8.86 -15.63
C LEU A 159 -14.42 8.11 -15.44
N PHE A 160 -14.38 6.78 -15.46
CA PHE A 160 -15.56 5.95 -15.26
C PHE A 160 -16.13 6.11 -13.84
N GLY A 161 -15.28 6.12 -12.82
CA GLY A 161 -15.71 6.32 -11.44
C GLY A 161 -16.34 7.69 -11.19
N LEU A 162 -15.78 8.77 -11.77
CA LEU A 162 -16.35 10.12 -11.69
C LEU A 162 -17.67 10.23 -12.45
N ALA A 163 -17.78 9.62 -13.63
CA ALA A 163 -19.03 9.55 -14.39
C ALA A 163 -20.12 8.81 -13.58
N MET A 164 -19.78 7.64 -13.02
CA MET A 164 -20.69 6.88 -12.17
C MET A 164 -21.11 7.66 -10.92
N LYS A 165 -20.20 8.41 -10.30
CA LYS A 165 -20.55 9.30 -9.18
C LYS A 165 -21.68 10.28 -9.51
N SER A 166 -21.72 10.79 -10.75
CA SER A 166 -22.70 11.80 -11.19
C SER A 166 -24.05 11.22 -11.60
N ILE A 167 -24.08 9.98 -12.16
CA ILE A 167 -25.29 9.40 -12.77
C ILE A 167 -25.85 8.19 -12.05
N ALA A 168 -25.04 7.48 -11.24
CA ALA A 168 -25.44 6.24 -10.61
C ALA A 168 -26.38 6.48 -9.42
N ASN A 169 -27.42 5.66 -9.35
CA ASN A 169 -28.26 5.53 -8.16
C ASN A 169 -27.56 4.67 -7.10
N GLU A 170 -28.13 4.59 -5.89
CA GLU A 170 -27.53 3.85 -4.78
C GLU A 170 -27.39 2.34 -5.08
N SER A 171 -28.34 1.74 -5.84
CA SER A 171 -28.24 0.34 -6.25
C SER A 171 -27.07 0.10 -7.20
N SER A 172 -26.82 1.00 -8.14
CA SER A 172 -25.69 0.90 -9.07
C SER A 172 -24.36 1.07 -8.36
N LYS A 173 -24.27 1.98 -7.38
CA LYS A 173 -23.08 2.16 -6.54
C LYS A 173 -22.82 0.93 -5.68
N ALA A 174 -23.87 0.36 -5.07
CA ALA A 174 -23.77 -0.88 -4.29
C ALA A 174 -23.33 -2.06 -5.16
N PHE A 175 -23.82 -2.17 -6.41
CA PHE A 175 -23.34 -3.17 -7.35
C PHE A 175 -21.85 -3.03 -7.67
N MET A 176 -21.36 -1.80 -7.90
CA MET A 176 -19.93 -1.56 -8.13
C MET A 176 -19.10 -1.95 -6.90
N ALA A 177 -19.56 -1.66 -5.69
CA ALA A 177 -18.92 -2.09 -4.46
C ALA A 177 -18.83 -3.62 -4.37
N ASN A 178 -19.93 -4.32 -4.65
CA ASN A 178 -19.96 -5.78 -4.65
C ASN A 178 -19.01 -6.38 -5.69
N VAL A 179 -18.88 -5.78 -6.88
CA VAL A 179 -17.89 -6.20 -7.89
C VAL A 179 -16.47 -5.99 -7.38
N ALA A 180 -16.18 -4.86 -6.74
CA ALA A 180 -14.88 -4.56 -6.15
C ALA A 180 -14.54 -5.57 -5.03
N ASP A 181 -15.49 -5.92 -4.18
CA ASP A 181 -15.34 -6.93 -3.14
C ASP A 181 -15.11 -8.32 -3.71
N ALA A 182 -15.82 -8.69 -4.78
CA ALA A 182 -15.65 -9.98 -5.45
C ALA A 182 -14.24 -10.11 -6.05
N VAL A 183 -13.75 -9.08 -6.76
CA VAL A 183 -12.39 -9.08 -7.32
C VAL A 183 -11.34 -9.10 -6.18
N SER A 184 -11.55 -8.35 -5.12
CA SER A 184 -10.70 -8.39 -3.91
C SER A 184 -10.68 -9.78 -3.28
N GLN A 185 -11.81 -10.49 -3.27
CA GLN A 185 -11.88 -11.85 -2.75
C GLN A 185 -11.08 -12.84 -3.62
N VAL A 186 -11.10 -12.70 -4.95
CA VAL A 186 -10.26 -13.50 -5.85
C VAL A 186 -8.77 -13.28 -5.54
N ILE A 187 -8.36 -12.03 -5.35
CA ILE A 187 -6.98 -11.71 -4.95
C ILE A 187 -6.62 -12.37 -3.61
N ARG A 188 -7.51 -12.34 -2.61
CA ARG A 188 -7.27 -13.02 -1.32
C ARG A 188 -7.04 -14.53 -1.51
N TRP A 189 -7.76 -15.18 -2.42
CA TRP A 189 -7.54 -16.60 -2.74
C TRP A 189 -6.15 -16.81 -3.34
N VAL A 190 -5.72 -15.95 -4.28
CA VAL A 190 -4.37 -16.01 -4.86
C VAL A 190 -3.31 -15.76 -3.77
N ILE A 191 -3.50 -14.75 -2.90
CA ILE A 191 -2.57 -14.45 -1.80
C ILE A 191 -2.48 -15.60 -0.78
N ASN A 192 -3.53 -16.40 -0.58
CA ASN A 192 -3.47 -17.59 0.26
C ASN A 192 -2.52 -18.67 -0.28
N LEU A 193 -2.16 -18.63 -1.57
CA LEU A 193 -1.13 -19.47 -2.17
C LEU A 193 0.30 -18.92 -1.99
N ALA A 194 0.43 -17.72 -1.42
CA ALA A 194 1.74 -17.06 -1.21
C ALA A 194 2.77 -17.92 -0.48
N PRO A 195 2.45 -18.77 0.52
CA PRO A 195 3.47 -19.63 1.15
C PRO A 195 4.21 -20.51 0.13
N PHE A 196 3.51 -21.09 -0.84
CA PHE A 196 4.10 -21.88 -1.91
C PHE A 196 4.77 -21.02 -2.98
N GLY A 197 4.12 -19.91 -3.36
CA GLY A 197 4.66 -18.95 -4.31
C GLY A 197 5.99 -18.35 -3.82
N ILE A 198 6.04 -17.89 -2.58
CA ILE A 198 7.25 -17.32 -1.97
C ILE A 198 8.33 -18.38 -1.79
N MET A 199 7.97 -19.61 -1.42
CA MET A 199 8.91 -20.73 -1.40
C MET A 199 9.62 -20.89 -2.76
N GLY A 200 8.87 -20.89 -3.87
CA GLY A 200 9.42 -21.00 -5.23
C GLY A 200 10.27 -19.79 -5.62
N LEU A 201 9.81 -18.56 -5.34
CA LEU A 201 10.55 -17.33 -5.63
C LEU A 201 11.87 -17.27 -4.87
N VAL A 202 11.87 -17.61 -3.57
CA VAL A 202 13.07 -17.64 -2.74
C VAL A 202 14.01 -18.74 -3.22
N PHE A 203 13.48 -19.92 -3.55
CA PHE A 203 14.28 -21.01 -4.12
C PHE A 203 15.06 -20.53 -5.36
N THR A 204 14.37 -19.99 -6.36
CA THR A 204 15.02 -19.49 -7.59
C THR A 204 16.05 -18.41 -7.28
N ASN A 205 15.69 -17.45 -6.43
CA ASN A 205 16.57 -16.30 -6.13
C ASN A 205 17.84 -16.72 -5.37
N VAL A 206 17.71 -17.64 -4.41
CA VAL A 206 18.86 -18.15 -3.64
C VAL A 206 19.70 -19.12 -4.48
N ALA A 207 19.09 -19.93 -5.32
CA ALA A 207 19.83 -20.80 -6.26
C ALA A 207 20.67 -19.98 -7.25
N ASP A 208 20.15 -18.86 -7.77
CA ASP A 208 20.83 -18.01 -8.74
C ASP A 208 21.86 -17.04 -8.13
N ASN A 209 21.57 -16.46 -6.96
CA ASN A 209 22.32 -15.36 -6.36
C ASN A 209 22.96 -15.71 -5.00
N GLY A 210 22.73 -16.90 -4.47
CA GLY A 210 23.18 -17.30 -3.14
C GLY A 210 22.51 -16.51 -2.02
N LEU A 211 23.05 -16.61 -0.80
CA LEU A 211 22.53 -15.90 0.37
C LEU A 211 22.71 -14.37 0.31
N SER A 212 23.51 -13.85 -0.63
CA SER A 212 23.69 -12.41 -0.84
C SER A 212 22.39 -11.70 -1.23
N ALA A 213 21.39 -12.42 -1.78
CA ALA A 213 20.06 -11.91 -2.04
C ALA A 213 19.39 -11.36 -0.78
N PHE A 214 19.56 -12.03 0.36
CA PHE A 214 18.98 -11.59 1.63
C PHE A 214 19.56 -10.28 2.16
N THR A 215 20.83 -9.98 1.88
CA THR A 215 21.44 -8.69 2.25
C THR A 215 20.77 -7.54 1.50
N LYS A 216 20.52 -7.71 0.20
CA LYS A 216 19.80 -6.72 -0.62
C LYS A 216 18.36 -6.56 -0.17
N TYR A 217 17.67 -7.65 0.17
CA TYR A 217 16.30 -7.58 0.70
C TYR A 217 16.25 -6.89 2.06
N GLY A 218 17.24 -7.15 2.93
CA GLY A 218 17.38 -6.48 4.22
C GLY A 218 17.57 -4.98 4.09
N SER A 219 18.45 -4.51 3.19
CA SER A 219 18.68 -3.09 2.97
C SER A 219 17.46 -2.38 2.36
N LEU A 220 16.78 -3.04 1.41
CA LEU A 220 15.53 -2.54 0.83
C LEU A 220 14.43 -2.42 1.91
N LEU A 221 14.28 -3.45 2.75
CA LEU A 221 13.32 -3.45 3.84
C LEU A 221 13.62 -2.35 4.86
N LEU A 222 14.89 -2.14 5.20
CA LEU A 222 15.31 -1.04 6.08
C LEU A 222 14.97 0.33 5.48
N LEU A 223 15.15 0.52 4.17
CA LEU A 223 14.77 1.76 3.50
C LEU A 223 13.25 1.97 3.55
N LEU A 224 12.46 0.93 3.23
CA LEU A 224 11.00 0.98 3.27
C LEU A 224 10.49 1.33 4.67
N VAL A 225 10.87 0.53 5.67
CA VAL A 225 10.46 0.73 7.06
C VAL A 225 10.98 2.05 7.62
N GLY A 226 12.24 2.40 7.34
CA GLY A 226 12.84 3.67 7.75
C GLY A 226 12.10 4.88 7.18
N THR A 227 11.68 4.83 5.91
CA THR A 227 10.88 5.88 5.28
C THR A 227 9.48 5.96 5.89
N MET A 228 8.84 4.83 6.18
CA MET A 228 7.56 4.79 6.88
C MET A 228 7.68 5.37 8.29
N LEU A 229 8.75 5.06 9.02
CA LEU A 229 9.02 5.66 10.33
C LEU A 229 9.29 7.16 10.26
N LEU A 230 9.94 7.66 9.21
CA LEU A 230 10.07 9.11 8.98
C LEU A 230 8.70 9.78 8.82
N MET A 231 7.76 9.15 8.13
CA MET A 231 6.39 9.67 8.06
C MET A 231 5.72 9.69 9.43
N VAL A 232 5.83 8.61 10.21
CA VAL A 232 5.23 8.49 11.55
C VAL A 232 5.82 9.48 12.56
N LEU A 233 7.14 9.66 12.53
CA LEU A 233 7.87 10.38 13.59
C LEU A 233 8.17 11.84 13.23
N VAL A 234 8.16 12.20 11.95
CA VAL A 234 8.58 13.54 11.51
C VAL A 234 7.50 14.21 10.66
N PHE A 235 7.19 13.68 9.50
CA PHE A 235 6.37 14.41 8.52
C PHE A 235 4.88 14.43 8.88
N GLY A 236 4.30 13.33 9.33
CA GLY A 236 2.93 13.29 9.85
C GLY A 236 2.73 14.23 11.04
N PRO A 237 3.56 14.11 12.11
CA PRO A 237 3.54 15.06 13.23
C PRO A 237 3.73 16.52 12.82
N LEU A 238 4.58 16.80 11.83
CA LEU A 238 4.77 18.17 11.31
C LEU A 238 3.47 18.71 10.69
N VAL A 239 2.79 17.90 9.89
CA VAL A 239 1.48 18.28 9.30
C VAL A 239 0.47 18.56 10.42
N ILE A 240 0.34 17.68 11.40
CA ILE A 240 -0.55 17.86 12.55
C ILE A 240 -0.21 19.16 13.31
N PHE A 241 1.10 19.41 13.54
CA PHE A 241 1.56 20.62 14.20
C PHE A 241 1.19 21.90 13.42
N ILE A 242 1.29 21.89 12.10
CA ILE A 242 0.90 23.04 11.25
C ILE A 242 -0.58 23.40 11.47
N PHE A 243 -1.45 22.42 11.59
CA PHE A 243 -2.88 22.62 11.79
C PHE A 243 -3.26 22.99 13.22
N LEU A 244 -2.68 22.28 14.21
CA LEU A 244 -3.08 22.43 15.61
C LEU A 244 -2.24 23.47 16.39
N ARG A 245 -1.02 23.77 15.90
CA ARG A 245 -0.03 24.62 16.60
C ARG A 245 0.26 24.15 18.04
N ARG A 246 0.19 22.82 18.23
CA ARG A 246 0.42 22.14 19.50
C ARG A 246 1.23 20.88 19.30
N ASN A 247 1.77 20.34 20.41
CA ASN A 247 2.51 19.08 20.37
C ASN A 247 1.64 17.94 19.75
N PRO A 248 2.02 17.37 18.61
CA PRO A 248 1.26 16.33 17.93
C PRO A 248 1.44 14.94 18.55
N TYR A 249 2.55 14.70 19.24
CA TYR A 249 2.96 13.36 19.66
C TYR A 249 1.99 12.63 20.60
N PRO A 250 1.24 13.30 21.51
CA PRO A 250 0.23 12.61 22.30
C PRO A 250 -0.87 11.96 21.43
N LEU A 251 -1.30 12.64 20.36
CA LEU A 251 -2.27 12.10 19.40
C LEU A 251 -1.66 10.96 18.57
N VAL A 252 -0.48 11.18 18.00
CA VAL A 252 0.26 10.18 17.22
C VAL A 252 0.47 8.90 18.04
N TYR A 253 0.99 9.01 19.26
CA TYR A 253 1.21 7.87 20.13
C TYR A 253 -0.09 7.08 20.40
N LEU A 254 -1.19 7.76 20.68
CA LEU A 254 -2.47 7.12 20.98
C LEU A 254 -3.02 6.39 19.74
N CYS A 255 -2.94 7.02 18.55
CA CYS A 255 -3.39 6.41 17.30
C CYS A 255 -2.56 5.18 16.93
N PHE A 256 -1.22 5.26 17.04
CA PHE A 256 -0.37 4.10 16.77
C PHE A 256 -0.55 2.98 17.79
N LYS A 257 -0.73 3.31 19.07
CA LYS A 257 -0.93 2.32 20.12
C LYS A 257 -2.25 1.55 19.95
N GLU A 258 -3.35 2.22 19.65
CA GLU A 258 -4.68 1.59 19.63
C GLU A 258 -5.06 1.08 18.23
N SER A 259 -4.87 1.88 17.20
CA SER A 259 -5.16 1.53 15.82
C SER A 259 -3.98 0.82 15.14
N GLY A 260 -2.79 1.45 15.18
CA GLY A 260 -1.63 0.98 14.44
C GLY A 260 -1.20 -0.43 14.80
N LEU A 261 -1.16 -0.78 16.09
CA LEU A 261 -0.81 -2.14 16.53
C LEU A 261 -1.80 -3.19 15.99
N THR A 262 -3.10 -2.91 16.04
CA THR A 262 -4.11 -3.83 15.50
C THR A 262 -3.94 -3.99 14.00
N ALA A 263 -3.74 -2.88 13.28
CA ALA A 263 -3.52 -2.86 11.84
C ALA A 263 -2.23 -3.60 11.43
N PHE A 264 -1.15 -3.49 12.22
CA PHE A 264 0.11 -4.21 12.02
C PHE A 264 -0.09 -5.72 11.96
N PHE A 265 -0.86 -6.27 12.89
CA PHE A 265 -1.07 -7.72 12.96
C PHE A 265 -2.14 -8.21 11.99
N THR A 266 -3.18 -7.42 11.72
CA THR A 266 -4.25 -7.80 10.79
C THR A 266 -3.86 -7.63 9.33
N ARG A 267 -2.94 -6.69 9.03
CA ARG A 267 -2.51 -6.30 7.68
C ARG A 267 -3.70 -5.94 6.78
N SER A 268 -4.73 -5.34 7.37
CA SER A 268 -5.94 -4.95 6.66
C SER A 268 -6.52 -3.67 7.26
N SER A 269 -6.41 -2.56 6.53
CA SER A 269 -7.05 -1.29 6.90
C SER A 269 -8.56 -1.43 6.96
N ALA A 270 -9.16 -2.21 6.07
CA ALA A 270 -10.60 -2.47 6.07
C ALA A 270 -11.07 -3.21 7.34
N ALA A 271 -10.32 -4.23 7.80
CA ALA A 271 -10.62 -4.94 9.04
C ALA A 271 -10.43 -4.04 10.28
N ASN A 272 -9.65 -2.96 10.16
CA ASN A 272 -9.37 -2.03 11.27
C ASN A 272 -10.39 -0.88 11.37
N ILE A 273 -11.31 -0.71 10.41
CA ILE A 273 -12.34 0.34 10.42
C ILE A 273 -13.10 0.39 11.75
N PRO A 274 -13.62 -0.73 12.32
CA PRO A 274 -14.33 -0.67 13.61
C PRO A 274 -13.46 -0.18 14.77
N VAL A 275 -12.16 -0.54 14.78
CA VAL A 275 -11.19 -0.08 15.78
C VAL A 275 -10.98 1.43 15.65
N ASN A 276 -10.80 1.93 14.43
CA ASN A 276 -10.63 3.35 14.14
C ASN A 276 -11.87 4.16 14.53
N MET A 277 -13.07 3.67 14.22
CA MET A 277 -14.32 4.33 14.62
C MET A 277 -14.45 4.41 16.14
N GLN A 278 -14.15 3.32 16.86
CA GLN A 278 -14.17 3.30 18.31
C GLN A 278 -13.12 4.26 18.91
N LEU A 279 -11.95 4.36 18.28
CA LEU A 279 -10.93 5.30 18.72
C LEU A 279 -11.37 6.75 18.48
N CYS A 280 -12.00 7.07 17.34
CA CYS A 280 -12.59 8.39 17.10
C CYS A 280 -13.62 8.78 18.18
N GLU A 281 -14.48 7.84 18.59
CA GLU A 281 -15.43 8.05 19.68
C GLU A 281 -14.72 8.34 21.01
N LYS A 282 -13.69 7.57 21.36
CA LYS A 282 -12.86 7.82 22.57
C LYS A 282 -12.15 9.18 22.53
N LEU A 283 -11.76 9.64 21.34
CA LEU A 283 -11.16 10.97 21.14
C LEU A 283 -12.19 12.11 21.21
N GLY A 284 -13.48 11.78 21.37
CA GLY A 284 -14.58 12.72 21.47
C GLY A 284 -14.95 13.39 20.15
N LEU A 285 -14.60 12.79 19.02
CA LEU A 285 -14.95 13.31 17.70
C LEU A 285 -16.44 13.14 17.42
N ASP A 286 -16.99 14.03 16.59
CA ASP A 286 -18.36 13.99 16.14
C ASP A 286 -18.60 12.77 15.24
N LYS A 287 -19.59 11.96 15.59
CA LYS A 287 -19.92 10.72 14.86
C LYS A 287 -20.25 10.98 13.40
N ASP A 288 -20.99 12.04 13.10
CA ASP A 288 -21.35 12.40 11.73
C ASP A 288 -20.09 12.81 10.91
N MET A 289 -19.07 13.34 11.59
CA MET A 289 -17.82 13.72 10.98
C MET A 289 -16.93 12.51 10.68
N TYR A 290 -16.78 11.52 11.58
CA TYR A 290 -15.84 10.42 11.34
C TYR A 290 -16.46 9.19 10.65
N SER A 291 -17.78 9.04 10.63
CA SER A 291 -18.45 7.87 10.05
C SER A 291 -18.19 7.67 8.56
N VAL A 292 -17.89 8.74 7.82
CA VAL A 292 -17.59 8.71 6.39
C VAL A 292 -16.08 8.71 6.14
N PRO A 293 -15.29 9.63 6.74
CA PRO A 293 -13.83 9.66 6.52
C PRO A 293 -13.11 8.36 6.89
N ILE A 294 -13.48 7.72 8.01
CA ILE A 294 -12.75 6.53 8.45
C ILE A 294 -12.88 5.34 7.48
N PRO A 295 -14.07 4.93 7.02
CA PRO A 295 -14.18 3.93 5.96
C PRO A 295 -13.51 4.37 4.64
N LEU A 296 -13.61 5.65 4.28
CA LEU A 296 -12.98 6.19 3.08
C LEU A 296 -11.44 6.19 3.22
N GLY A 297 -10.91 6.58 4.38
CA GLY A 297 -9.48 6.58 4.70
C GLY A 297 -8.84 5.21 4.50
N ALA A 298 -9.53 4.15 4.92
CA ALA A 298 -9.08 2.77 4.73
C ALA A 298 -8.81 2.39 3.25
N THR A 299 -9.20 3.25 2.29
CA THR A 299 -8.95 3.07 0.86
C THR A 299 -8.13 4.18 0.21
N ILE A 300 -8.18 5.43 0.70
CA ILE A 300 -7.51 6.56 0.05
C ILE A 300 -6.37 7.18 0.86
N ASN A 301 -6.29 6.94 2.17
CA ASN A 301 -5.19 7.41 3.02
C ASN A 301 -4.09 6.36 3.10
N MET A 302 -3.34 6.22 2.05
CA MET A 302 -2.43 5.09 1.82
C MET A 302 -0.97 5.54 1.78
N ASN A 303 -0.52 6.24 2.83
CA ASN A 303 0.84 6.79 2.94
C ASN A 303 1.92 5.72 2.78
N GLY A 304 1.76 4.58 3.45
CA GLY A 304 2.71 3.47 3.38
C GLY A 304 2.71 2.78 2.02
N ALA A 305 1.52 2.64 1.37
CA ALA A 305 1.42 2.10 0.02
C ALA A 305 2.13 3.01 -1.01
N ALA A 306 1.96 4.32 -0.90
CA ALA A 306 2.66 5.29 -1.75
C ALA A 306 4.19 5.19 -1.59
N ILE A 307 4.69 4.99 -0.36
CA ILE A 307 6.11 4.73 -0.08
C ILE A 307 6.56 3.44 -0.76
N THR A 308 5.82 2.36 -0.58
CA THR A 308 6.15 1.05 -1.14
C THR A 308 6.23 1.10 -2.66
N ILE A 309 5.20 1.63 -3.33
CA ILE A 309 5.14 1.75 -4.78
C ILE A 309 6.34 2.56 -5.29
N THR A 310 6.62 3.71 -4.66
CA THR A 310 7.69 4.63 -5.06
C THR A 310 9.08 3.98 -4.88
N ILE A 311 9.40 3.44 -3.70
CA ILE A 311 10.72 2.84 -3.42
C ILE A 311 10.97 1.62 -4.31
N MET A 312 9.96 0.77 -4.51
CA MET A 312 10.11 -0.41 -5.34
C MET A 312 10.34 -0.05 -6.82
N ALA A 313 9.64 0.96 -7.35
CA ALA A 313 9.86 1.45 -8.71
C ALA A 313 11.24 2.12 -8.87
N MET A 314 11.68 2.91 -7.88
CA MET A 314 13.03 3.50 -7.85
C MET A 314 14.12 2.43 -7.80
N ALA A 315 13.94 1.39 -6.99
CA ALA A 315 14.88 0.28 -6.89
C ALA A 315 14.95 -0.52 -8.20
N ALA A 316 13.82 -0.71 -8.89
CA ALA A 316 13.77 -1.32 -10.21
C ALA A 316 14.57 -0.49 -11.24
N ALA A 317 14.32 0.81 -11.29
CA ALA A 317 15.04 1.73 -12.19
C ALA A 317 16.54 1.73 -11.91
N ASN A 318 16.96 1.81 -10.64
CA ASN A 318 18.37 1.72 -10.26
C ASN A 318 19.02 0.40 -10.69
N THR A 319 18.28 -0.72 -10.57
CA THR A 319 18.77 -2.04 -10.98
C THR A 319 19.03 -2.11 -12.48
N LEU A 320 18.21 -1.45 -13.28
CA LEU A 320 18.31 -1.38 -14.74
C LEU A 320 19.22 -0.25 -15.24
N GLY A 321 19.82 0.54 -14.34
CA GLY A 321 20.67 1.67 -14.69
C GLY A 321 19.92 2.87 -15.27
N ILE A 322 18.58 2.95 -15.05
CA ILE A 322 17.75 4.04 -15.54
C ILE A 322 17.93 5.27 -14.65
N GLN A 323 18.36 6.38 -15.26
CA GLN A 323 18.54 7.66 -14.56
C GLN A 323 17.19 8.39 -14.46
N ILE A 324 16.69 8.57 -13.24
CA ILE A 324 15.41 9.26 -13.00
C ILE A 324 15.67 10.75 -12.80
N SER A 325 15.20 11.57 -13.75
CA SER A 325 15.24 13.03 -13.65
C SER A 325 14.34 13.56 -12.52
N LEU A 326 14.57 14.79 -12.07
CA LEU A 326 13.72 15.39 -11.02
C LEU A 326 12.24 15.49 -11.44
N PRO A 327 11.89 15.93 -12.67
CA PRO A 327 10.51 15.93 -13.12
C PRO A 327 9.87 14.53 -13.16
N ALA A 328 10.62 13.51 -13.62
CA ALA A 328 10.12 12.12 -13.61
C ALA A 328 9.87 11.61 -12.18
N ALA A 329 10.69 12.02 -11.22
CA ALA A 329 10.52 11.68 -9.81
C ALA A 329 9.29 12.36 -9.19
N ILE A 330 9.01 13.62 -9.53
CA ILE A 330 7.78 14.31 -9.12
C ILE A 330 6.56 13.59 -9.70
N LEU A 331 6.61 13.23 -10.97
CA LEU A 331 5.55 12.50 -11.64
C LEU A 331 5.33 11.12 -11.01
N LEU A 332 6.40 10.40 -10.68
CA LEU A 332 6.34 9.16 -9.92
C LEU A 332 5.59 9.38 -8.58
N SER A 333 5.88 10.47 -7.86
CA SER A 333 5.20 10.77 -6.59
C SER A 333 3.71 10.97 -6.78
N VAL A 334 3.29 11.67 -7.86
CA VAL A 334 1.86 11.86 -8.19
C VAL A 334 1.20 10.54 -8.54
N VAL A 335 1.82 9.74 -9.43
CA VAL A 335 1.25 8.46 -9.88
C VAL A 335 1.20 7.45 -8.73
N SER A 336 2.24 7.39 -7.89
CA SER A 336 2.25 6.53 -6.71
C SER A 336 1.15 6.91 -5.70
N ALA A 337 0.93 8.21 -5.48
CA ALA A 337 -0.11 8.67 -4.58
C ALA A 337 -1.53 8.36 -5.12
N LEU A 338 -1.77 8.60 -6.41
CA LEU A 338 -3.04 8.28 -7.06
C LEU A 338 -3.28 6.76 -7.10
N GLY A 339 -2.24 5.99 -7.43
CA GLY A 339 -2.31 4.53 -7.42
C GLY A 339 -2.57 3.99 -6.02
N ALA A 340 -1.89 4.53 -5.01
CA ALA A 340 -2.08 4.11 -3.62
C ALA A 340 -3.54 4.27 -3.17
N CYS A 341 -4.27 5.29 -3.62
CA CYS A 341 -5.71 5.44 -3.39
C CYS A 341 -6.55 4.30 -4.02
N GLY A 342 -5.99 3.54 -4.94
CA GLY A 342 -6.59 2.33 -5.51
C GLY A 342 -6.05 1.04 -4.88
N ALA A 343 -5.14 1.13 -3.90
CA ALA A 343 -4.71 -0.04 -3.16
C ALA A 343 -5.89 -0.54 -2.33
N SER A 344 -6.29 -1.78 -2.56
CA SER A 344 -7.29 -2.41 -1.70
C SER A 344 -6.72 -2.55 -0.28
N GLY A 345 -7.51 -2.23 0.75
CA GLY A 345 -7.12 -2.41 2.15
C GLY A 345 -6.91 -3.89 2.55
N VAL A 346 -6.36 -4.69 1.64
CA VAL A 346 -5.99 -6.10 1.81
C VAL A 346 -4.49 -6.27 1.73
N ALA A 347 -3.98 -7.31 2.41
CA ALA A 347 -2.55 -7.60 2.45
C ALA A 347 -1.93 -7.70 1.04
N GLY A 348 -0.81 -7.00 0.84
CA GLY A 348 -0.07 -7.01 -0.43
C GLY A 348 -0.70 -6.20 -1.57
N GLY A 349 -1.78 -5.45 -1.32
CA GLY A 349 -2.48 -4.67 -2.36
C GLY A 349 -1.57 -3.63 -3.03
N SER A 350 -0.72 -2.95 -2.28
CA SER A 350 0.23 -1.95 -2.80
C SER A 350 1.23 -2.54 -3.79
N LEU A 351 1.66 -3.79 -3.58
CA LEU A 351 2.65 -4.44 -4.44
C LEU A 351 2.13 -4.60 -5.88
N LEU A 352 0.83 -4.81 -6.05
CA LEU A 352 0.20 -4.98 -7.37
C LEU A 352 0.14 -3.67 -8.17
N LEU A 353 0.46 -2.54 -7.55
CA LEU A 353 0.51 -1.22 -8.19
C LEU A 353 1.93 -0.83 -8.62
N ILE A 354 2.95 -1.60 -8.23
CA ILE A 354 4.35 -1.37 -8.64
C ILE A 354 4.50 -1.32 -10.17
N PRO A 355 3.86 -2.21 -10.97
CA PRO A 355 3.97 -2.16 -12.43
C PRO A 355 3.52 -0.84 -13.04
N MET A 356 2.49 -0.20 -12.46
CA MET A 356 2.04 1.12 -12.87
C MET A 356 3.15 2.18 -12.71
N ALA A 357 3.86 2.18 -11.59
CA ALA A 357 4.96 3.10 -11.34
C ALA A 357 6.19 2.78 -12.22
N CYS A 358 6.48 1.50 -12.41
CA CYS A 358 7.56 1.02 -13.30
C CYS A 358 7.33 1.43 -14.77
N SER A 359 6.08 1.43 -15.24
CA SER A 359 5.76 1.79 -16.62
C SER A 359 6.08 3.25 -16.97
N LEU A 360 6.17 4.15 -15.97
CA LEU A 360 6.66 5.51 -16.16
C LEU A 360 8.10 5.58 -16.70
N PHE A 361 8.88 4.56 -16.44
CA PHE A 361 10.29 4.47 -16.80
C PHE A 361 10.54 3.51 -17.98
N GLY A 362 9.49 3.11 -18.70
CA GLY A 362 9.59 2.14 -19.78
C GLY A 362 9.98 0.72 -19.31
N ILE A 363 9.85 0.42 -18.03
CA ILE A 363 10.13 -0.92 -17.49
C ILE A 363 8.96 -1.82 -17.88
N SER A 364 9.27 -2.92 -18.57
CA SER A 364 8.26 -3.87 -19.03
C SER A 364 7.49 -4.50 -17.87
N ASN A 365 6.25 -4.89 -18.13
CA ASN A 365 5.39 -5.52 -17.11
C ASN A 365 6.00 -6.82 -16.56
N ASP A 366 6.74 -7.57 -17.38
CA ASP A 366 7.41 -8.80 -16.95
C ASP A 366 8.52 -8.54 -15.92
N ILE A 367 9.31 -7.48 -16.10
CA ILE A 367 10.31 -7.05 -15.14
C ILE A 367 9.62 -6.50 -13.89
N ALA A 368 8.61 -5.67 -14.05
CA ALA A 368 7.86 -5.10 -12.94
C ALA A 368 7.21 -6.19 -12.06
N MET A 369 6.73 -7.29 -12.67
CA MET A 369 6.20 -8.43 -11.91
C MET A 369 7.28 -9.21 -11.15
N GLN A 370 8.53 -9.23 -11.61
CA GLN A 370 9.65 -9.75 -10.80
C GLN A 370 9.90 -8.85 -9.57
N VAL A 371 9.79 -7.54 -9.73
CA VAL A 371 9.85 -6.58 -8.61
C VAL A 371 8.73 -6.83 -7.61
N VAL A 372 7.51 -7.09 -8.08
CA VAL A 372 6.37 -7.51 -7.23
C VAL A 372 6.71 -8.79 -6.48
N GLY A 373 7.34 -9.77 -7.13
CA GLY A 373 7.82 -11.00 -6.50
C GLY A 373 8.78 -10.75 -5.34
N VAL A 374 9.75 -9.84 -5.52
CA VAL A 374 10.65 -9.38 -4.43
C VAL A 374 9.84 -8.75 -3.31
N GLY A 375 8.86 -7.89 -3.64
CA GLY A 375 7.94 -7.29 -2.68
C GLY A 375 7.24 -8.33 -1.81
N PHE A 376 6.74 -9.42 -2.39
CA PHE A 376 6.11 -10.50 -1.62
C PHE A 376 7.08 -11.24 -0.69
N ILE A 377 8.37 -11.38 -1.05
CA ILE A 377 9.38 -11.99 -0.19
C ILE A 377 9.55 -11.17 1.11
N ILE A 378 9.62 -9.85 1.01
CA ILE A 378 9.77 -8.95 2.18
C ILE A 378 8.43 -8.53 2.78
N GLY A 379 7.32 -8.89 2.13
CA GLY A 379 5.99 -8.36 2.34
C GLY A 379 5.41 -8.61 3.73
N VAL A 380 5.89 -9.60 4.47
CA VAL A 380 5.39 -9.86 5.83
C VAL A 380 5.61 -8.66 6.75
N ILE A 381 6.83 -8.12 6.76
CA ILE A 381 7.20 -6.98 7.62
C ILE A 381 6.76 -5.68 6.95
N GLN A 382 7.07 -5.53 5.65
CA GLN A 382 6.76 -4.32 4.90
C GLN A 382 5.26 -3.98 4.98
N ASP A 383 4.37 -4.92 4.66
CA ASP A 383 2.92 -4.72 4.63
C ASP A 383 2.31 -4.53 6.03
N SER A 384 2.91 -5.15 7.06
CA SER A 384 2.51 -4.91 8.46
C SER A 384 2.80 -3.45 8.88
N VAL A 385 3.98 -2.92 8.57
CA VAL A 385 4.33 -1.53 8.89
C VAL A 385 3.55 -0.56 8.01
N GLU A 386 3.37 -0.88 6.73
CA GLU A 386 2.55 -0.13 5.79
C GLU A 386 1.13 0.06 6.31
N THR A 387 0.48 -1.05 6.68
CA THR A 387 -0.91 -1.02 7.18
C THR A 387 -1.02 -0.32 8.53
N CYS A 388 -0.02 -0.48 9.39
CA CYS A 388 0.08 0.26 10.66
C CYS A 388 0.06 1.77 10.43
N LEU A 389 0.90 2.27 9.51
CA LEU A 389 0.96 3.69 9.15
C LEU A 389 -0.35 4.16 8.52
N ASN A 390 -0.86 3.44 7.51
CA ASN A 390 -2.09 3.82 6.80
C ASN A 390 -3.26 3.95 7.77
N SER A 391 -3.51 2.93 8.57
CA SER A 391 -4.69 2.87 9.43
C SER A 391 -4.63 3.81 10.64
N ALA A 392 -3.46 3.96 11.27
CA ALA A 392 -3.31 4.92 12.37
C ALA A 392 -3.52 6.36 11.91
N SER A 393 -3.01 6.70 10.73
CA SER A 393 -3.14 8.04 10.16
C SER A 393 -4.57 8.38 9.71
N ASP A 394 -5.46 7.40 9.50
CA ASP A 394 -6.89 7.67 9.29
C ASP A 394 -7.48 8.46 10.46
N VAL A 395 -7.20 7.98 11.67
CA VAL A 395 -7.70 8.62 12.90
C VAL A 395 -6.96 9.91 13.20
N GLU A 396 -5.63 9.94 13.00
CA GLU A 396 -4.82 11.15 13.20
C GLU A 396 -5.34 12.33 12.40
N PHE A 397 -5.61 12.14 11.12
CA PHE A 397 -6.03 13.24 10.27
C PHE A 397 -7.51 13.58 10.43
N ALA A 398 -8.37 12.62 10.76
CA ALA A 398 -9.74 12.90 11.17
C ALA A 398 -9.76 13.75 12.45
N ALA A 399 -9.00 13.35 13.48
CA ALA A 399 -8.88 14.11 14.72
C ALA A 399 -8.25 15.50 14.49
N THR A 400 -7.24 15.59 13.64
CA THR A 400 -6.59 16.86 13.31
C THR A 400 -7.56 17.85 12.68
N ALA A 401 -8.37 17.41 11.72
CA ALA A 401 -9.36 18.28 11.07
C ALA A 401 -10.43 18.77 12.05
N GLU A 402 -10.92 17.90 12.92
CA GLU A 402 -11.93 18.25 13.90
C GLU A 402 -11.37 19.15 14.99
N TYR A 403 -10.23 18.82 15.56
CA TYR A 403 -9.56 19.64 16.57
C TYR A 403 -9.15 21.02 16.03
N HIS A 404 -8.77 21.11 14.77
CA HIS A 404 -8.54 22.38 14.11
C HIS A 404 -9.84 23.24 14.06
N ALA A 405 -10.98 22.61 13.77
CA ALA A 405 -12.28 23.31 13.80
C ALA A 405 -12.65 23.74 15.21
N TRP A 406 -12.42 22.91 16.23
CA TRP A 406 -12.66 23.26 17.63
C TRP A 406 -11.83 24.48 18.07
N LEU A 407 -10.56 24.50 17.74
CA LEU A 407 -9.67 25.63 18.07
C LEU A 407 -10.15 26.93 17.40
N LYS A 408 -10.66 26.88 16.17
CA LYS A 408 -11.25 28.04 15.48
C LYS A 408 -12.54 28.54 16.16
N GLN A 409 -13.26 27.66 16.85
CA GLN A 409 -14.47 27.98 17.61
C GLN A 409 -14.17 28.38 19.06
N GLY A 410 -12.88 28.43 19.47
CA GLY A 410 -12.49 28.68 20.86
C GLY A 410 -12.72 27.50 21.81
N ARG A 411 -13.08 26.32 21.30
CA ARG A 411 -13.25 25.10 22.08
C ARG A 411 -11.91 24.51 22.48
N GLN A 412 -11.81 24.02 23.72
CA GLN A 412 -10.62 23.33 24.22
C GLN A 412 -10.46 21.95 23.62
N LEU A 413 -9.21 21.50 23.43
CA LEU A 413 -8.87 20.14 23.04
C LEU A 413 -9.01 19.16 24.22
N PRO A 414 -9.04 17.85 24.00
CA PRO A 414 -9.02 16.85 25.05
C PRO A 414 -7.80 16.96 25.97
N ALA A 415 -7.93 16.60 27.23
CA ALA A 415 -6.92 16.76 28.27
C ALA A 415 -5.54 16.15 27.89
N PHE A 416 -5.52 15.03 27.17
CA PHE A 416 -4.28 14.38 26.76
C PHE A 416 -3.42 15.22 25.78
N MET A 417 -4.02 16.18 25.09
CA MET A 417 -3.30 17.11 24.18
C MET A 417 -2.57 18.22 24.90
N TYR A 418 -2.70 18.32 26.23
CA TYR A 418 -2.05 19.34 27.05
C TYR A 418 -1.02 18.72 28.00
N SER A 419 0.10 19.40 28.19
CA SER A 419 1.08 19.06 29.23
C SER A 419 0.45 19.23 30.63
N LYS A 420 1.00 18.55 31.63
CA LYS A 420 0.54 18.70 33.04
C LYS A 420 0.52 20.18 33.49
N LYS A 421 1.51 20.97 33.06
CA LYS A 421 1.61 22.40 33.39
C LYS A 421 0.52 23.26 32.73
N GLU A 422 0.17 22.93 31.48
CA GLU A 422 -0.90 23.61 30.74
C GLU A 422 -2.28 23.24 31.32
N ARG A 423 -2.52 21.95 31.64
CA ARG A 423 -3.76 21.51 32.28
C ARG A 423 -4.02 22.26 33.58
N ALA A 424 -3.01 22.37 34.45
CA ALA A 424 -3.14 23.10 35.70
C ALA A 424 -3.45 24.60 35.50
N LYS A 425 -2.91 25.22 34.45
CA LYS A 425 -3.22 26.63 34.12
C LYS A 425 -4.62 26.85 33.54
N LEU A 426 -5.14 25.84 32.81
CA LEU A 426 -6.43 25.92 32.12
C LEU A 426 -7.59 25.34 32.95
N GLY A 427 -7.31 24.78 34.16
CA GLY A 427 -8.33 24.15 35.01
C GLY A 427 -8.89 22.86 34.37
N ILE A 428 -8.13 22.16 33.52
CA ILE A 428 -8.56 20.93 32.86
C ILE A 428 -8.23 19.74 33.78
N GLU A 429 -9.28 19.04 34.23
CA GLU A 429 -9.13 17.78 34.97
C GLU A 429 -8.48 16.68 34.14
N ALA A 430 -7.83 15.71 34.81
CA ALA A 430 -6.99 14.68 34.19
C ALA A 430 -7.80 13.63 33.43
#